data_3de3a1351ada4708b995f9f3110e7bf2
#
_entry.id   3de3a1351ada4708b995f9f3110e7bf2
#
_cell.length_a   1.000
_cell.length_b   1.000
_cell.length_c   1.000
_cell.angle_alpha   90.00
_cell.angle_beta   90.00
_cell.angle_gamma   90.00
#
_symmetry.space_group_name_H-M   'P 1'
#
loop_
_entity.id
_entity.type
_entity.pdbx_description
1 polymer ?
#
loop_
_entity_poly.entity_id
_entity_poly.type
_entity_poly.pdbx_seq_one_letter_code
_entity_poly.pdbx_strand_id
1 'polypeptide(L)'
;LADDIARSMSAISARVAVVPGRNAIGIELPNEHRETVYLREMLASSDFEKMKGKLPICLGKTIGGEPIIADLARMPHLLIAGTTGSGKSVGINTFILSLLYQMTPEKCRLIMIDPKMLELSIYDGIPHLLTPVVTDPSKAVTALKWAVREMEDRYRKMSKIGVRNIDGFNQRVSEAAAKGETITRTVQTGFDRETGEAIYESEEFNLEPLPFIVIVIDEMADLMMVAGKDIEGAVQRLAQMARAAGIHVIMATQRPSVDVITGTIKANFPTRISFQVTSKIDSRTILGEQGAEQLLGNGDMLYMAGGGRIRRLHGPFVSDGEVESIVKHLKMQGTPDYLDSITADEDEEFDPALALGEEGGGSGDELYDKAVNIVLNDKKASTSYVQRRLAIGYNKAASLIERMEKEGVISPANHSGKREILVGNDAY
;
A
#
# COMPACT_ATOMS: atom_id res chain seq x y z
N LEU A 1 7.53 -3.53 40.57
CA LEU A 1 8.16 -4.85 40.55
C LEU A 1 9.36 -4.91 39.60
N ALA A 2 9.20 -4.54 38.29
CA ALA A 2 10.31 -4.57 37.34
C ALA A 2 11.49 -3.68 37.77
N ASP A 3 11.20 -2.45 38.22
CA ASP A 3 12.21 -1.50 38.69
C ASP A 3 12.90 -1.98 39.97
N ASP A 4 12.17 -2.68 40.87
CA ASP A 4 12.74 -3.25 42.09
C ASP A 4 13.66 -4.43 41.76
N ILE A 5 13.29 -5.26 40.79
CA ILE A 5 14.12 -6.36 40.32
C ILE A 5 15.39 -5.79 39.67
N ALA A 6 15.25 -4.80 38.77
CA ALA A 6 16.38 -4.15 38.13
C ALA A 6 17.37 -3.59 39.16
N ARG A 7 16.86 -2.88 40.15
CA ARG A 7 17.70 -2.34 41.25
C ARG A 7 18.38 -3.44 42.06
N SER A 8 17.65 -4.50 42.42
CA SER A 8 18.21 -5.62 43.20
C SER A 8 19.27 -6.40 42.45
N MET A 9 19.17 -6.43 41.10
CA MET A 9 20.11 -7.10 40.20
C MET A 9 21.20 -6.17 39.66
N SER A 10 21.23 -4.91 40.10
CA SER A 10 22.13 -3.87 39.56
C SER A 10 22.05 -3.75 38.03
N ALA A 11 20.88 -4.03 37.45
CA ALA A 11 20.63 -3.96 36.03
C ALA A 11 20.02 -2.61 35.60
N ILE A 12 20.27 -2.20 34.37
CA ILE A 12 19.73 -0.95 33.78
C ILE A 12 18.21 -1.01 33.67
N SER A 13 17.67 -2.18 33.36
CA SER A 13 16.22 -2.45 33.21
C SER A 13 15.92 -3.92 33.51
N ALA A 14 14.66 -4.22 33.77
CA ALA A 14 14.15 -5.58 33.86
C ALA A 14 12.78 -5.62 33.18
N ARG A 15 12.50 -6.67 32.42
CA ARG A 15 11.17 -6.93 31.86
C ARG A 15 10.61 -8.21 32.45
N VAL A 16 9.38 -8.14 32.91
CA VAL A 16 8.64 -9.30 33.44
C VAL A 16 7.57 -9.67 32.40
N ALA A 17 7.63 -10.88 31.88
CA ALA A 17 6.70 -11.34 30.86
C ALA A 17 6.31 -12.81 31.06
N VAL A 18 5.10 -13.16 30.61
CA VAL A 18 4.66 -14.57 30.59
C VAL A 18 5.42 -15.32 29.51
N VAL A 19 5.98 -16.47 29.85
CA VAL A 19 6.66 -17.34 28.87
C VAL A 19 5.60 -18.12 28.08
N PRO A 20 5.49 -17.93 26.75
CA PRO A 20 4.50 -18.61 25.94
C PRO A 20 4.66 -20.13 26.00
N GLY A 21 3.54 -20.85 26.21
CA GLY A 21 3.53 -22.32 26.24
C GLY A 21 4.08 -22.95 27.52
N ARG A 22 4.46 -22.16 28.54
CA ARG A 22 4.94 -22.64 29.83
C ARG A 22 4.16 -21.99 30.98
N ASN A 23 3.97 -22.69 32.07
CA ASN A 23 3.42 -22.14 33.30
C ASN A 23 4.55 -21.43 34.09
N ALA A 24 5.10 -20.35 33.52
CA ALA A 24 6.23 -19.64 34.04
C ALA A 24 6.17 -18.14 33.71
N ILE A 25 6.68 -17.32 34.60
CA ILE A 25 6.95 -15.91 34.38
C ILE A 25 8.44 -15.76 34.07
N GLY A 26 8.78 -15.16 32.94
CA GLY A 26 10.16 -14.83 32.58
C GLY A 26 10.57 -13.47 33.14
N ILE A 27 11.77 -13.40 33.68
CA ILE A 27 12.44 -12.16 34.05
C ILE A 27 13.59 -11.98 33.07
N GLU A 28 13.50 -10.95 32.23
CA GLU A 28 14.51 -10.61 31.23
C GLU A 28 15.41 -9.51 31.78
N LEU A 29 16.70 -9.77 31.82
CA LEU A 29 17.74 -8.83 32.23
C LEU A 29 18.70 -8.59 31.08
N PRO A 30 19.23 -7.36 30.93
CA PRO A 30 20.24 -7.08 29.90
C PRO A 30 21.54 -7.84 30.18
N ASN A 31 22.16 -8.36 29.13
CA ASN A 31 23.52 -8.92 29.22
C ASN A 31 24.53 -7.80 29.49
N GLU A 32 25.61 -8.09 30.21
CA GLU A 32 26.73 -7.18 30.39
C GLU A 32 27.40 -6.86 29.05
N HIS A 33 27.56 -7.88 28.18
CA HIS A 33 28.07 -7.76 26.83
C HIS A 33 26.97 -8.16 25.84
N ARG A 34 26.54 -7.20 25.01
CA ARG A 34 25.53 -7.42 23.97
C ARG A 34 26.21 -7.75 22.64
N GLU A 35 25.91 -8.88 22.08
CA GLU A 35 26.37 -9.27 20.75
C GLU A 35 25.52 -8.57 19.67
N THR A 36 26.17 -8.23 18.56
CA THR A 36 25.48 -7.68 17.38
C THR A 36 24.94 -8.83 16.55
N VAL A 37 23.67 -8.77 16.22
CA VAL A 37 23.05 -9.66 15.23
C VAL A 37 23.26 -9.02 13.85
N TYR A 38 24.01 -9.65 12.97
CA TYR A 38 24.25 -9.14 11.63
C TYR A 38 23.18 -9.60 10.64
N LEU A 39 22.76 -8.70 9.74
CA LEU A 39 21.80 -9.04 8.68
C LEU A 39 22.29 -10.22 7.84
N ARG A 40 23.57 -10.25 7.50
CA ARG A 40 24.19 -11.35 6.74
C ARG A 40 23.96 -12.72 7.39
N GLU A 41 24.06 -12.80 8.71
CA GLU A 41 23.83 -14.03 9.45
C GLU A 41 22.36 -14.52 9.29
N MET A 42 21.42 -13.59 9.31
CA MET A 42 20.00 -13.88 9.11
C MET A 42 19.72 -14.35 7.68
N LEU A 43 20.27 -13.65 6.68
CA LEU A 43 20.10 -13.99 5.26
C LEU A 43 20.76 -15.33 4.89
N ALA A 44 21.87 -15.69 5.55
CA ALA A 44 22.56 -16.95 5.35
C ALA A 44 21.97 -18.11 6.17
N SER A 45 20.96 -17.85 7.01
CA SER A 45 20.32 -18.89 7.83
C SER A 45 19.50 -19.88 6.99
N SER A 46 19.47 -21.13 7.43
CA SER A 46 18.62 -22.15 6.80
C SER A 46 17.12 -21.81 6.88
N ASP A 47 16.74 -21.00 7.86
CA ASP A 47 15.35 -20.54 8.04
C ASP A 47 14.96 -19.56 6.97
N PHE A 48 15.86 -18.64 6.56
CA PHE A 48 15.64 -17.72 5.45
C PHE A 48 15.61 -18.46 4.11
N GLU A 49 16.54 -19.37 3.87
CA GLU A 49 16.62 -20.15 2.63
C GLU A 49 15.39 -21.06 2.44
N LYS A 50 14.90 -21.69 3.51
CA LYS A 50 13.74 -22.57 3.48
C LYS A 50 12.39 -21.84 3.56
N MET A 51 12.42 -20.53 3.75
CA MET A 51 11.20 -19.74 3.88
C MET A 51 10.38 -19.77 2.58
N LYS A 52 9.20 -20.38 2.64
CA LYS A 52 8.25 -20.43 1.51
C LYS A 52 7.34 -19.19 1.43
N GLY A 53 7.71 -18.13 2.10
CA GLY A 53 6.99 -16.86 2.07
C GLY A 53 7.13 -16.14 0.73
N LYS A 54 6.16 -15.27 0.43
CA LYS A 54 6.18 -14.47 -0.81
C LYS A 54 7.06 -13.24 -0.68
N LEU A 55 7.06 -12.62 0.50
CA LEU A 55 7.82 -11.41 0.82
C LEU A 55 8.54 -11.60 2.17
N PRO A 56 9.61 -12.41 2.22
CA PRO A 56 10.31 -12.69 3.47
C PRO A 56 11.11 -11.48 3.95
N ILE A 57 10.97 -11.17 5.24
CA ILE A 57 11.72 -10.13 5.93
C ILE A 57 12.38 -10.70 7.18
N CYS A 58 13.65 -10.35 7.40
CA CYS A 58 14.41 -10.71 8.60
C CYS A 58 14.01 -9.79 9.75
N LEU A 59 13.25 -10.30 10.72
CA LEU A 59 12.88 -9.52 11.90
C LEU A 59 14.01 -9.44 12.93
N GLY A 60 14.73 -10.53 13.16
CA GLY A 60 15.80 -10.58 14.13
C GLY A 60 15.86 -11.91 14.85
N LYS A 61 16.48 -11.93 16.01
CA LYS A 61 16.60 -13.12 16.86
C LYS A 61 15.76 -12.97 18.14
N THR A 62 15.24 -14.08 18.63
CA THR A 62 14.65 -14.17 19.96
C THR A 62 15.71 -14.05 21.04
N ILE A 63 15.29 -13.91 22.30
CA ILE A 63 16.20 -13.94 23.47
C ILE A 63 17.02 -15.24 23.51
N GLY A 64 16.45 -16.35 23.01
CA GLY A 64 17.14 -17.64 22.91
C GLY A 64 18.07 -17.77 21.71
N GLY A 65 18.22 -16.73 20.88
CA GLY A 65 19.08 -16.74 19.69
C GLY A 65 18.46 -17.35 18.42
N GLU A 66 17.18 -17.72 18.46
CA GLU A 66 16.49 -18.28 17.30
C GLU A 66 16.16 -17.18 16.28
N PRO A 67 16.49 -17.37 14.98
CA PRO A 67 16.15 -16.42 13.96
C PRO A 67 14.63 -16.39 13.70
N ILE A 68 14.09 -15.20 13.56
CA ILE A 68 12.69 -14.97 13.21
C ILE A 68 12.61 -14.28 11.86
N ILE A 69 12.05 -14.98 10.89
CA ILE A 69 11.78 -14.49 9.54
C ILE A 69 10.27 -14.50 9.37
N ALA A 70 9.73 -13.40 8.89
CA ALA A 70 8.31 -13.25 8.68
C ALA A 70 8.00 -12.99 7.19
N ASP A 71 6.78 -13.31 6.79
CA ASP A 71 6.29 -13.03 5.44
C ASP A 71 5.38 -11.80 5.48
N LEU A 72 5.84 -10.70 4.89
CA LEU A 72 5.07 -9.46 4.81
C LEU A 72 3.72 -9.67 4.09
N ALA A 73 3.67 -10.57 3.09
CA ALA A 73 2.42 -10.87 2.38
C ALA A 73 1.33 -11.46 3.29
N ARG A 74 1.73 -12.06 4.42
CA ARG A 74 0.79 -12.62 5.41
C ARG A 74 0.37 -11.62 6.49
N MET A 75 1.14 -10.55 6.69
CA MET A 75 0.84 -9.56 7.76
C MET A 75 -0.46 -8.78 7.54
N PRO A 76 -0.90 -8.26 6.39
CA PRO A 76 -0.25 -7.86 5.14
C PRO A 76 0.43 -6.48 5.20
N HIS A 77 0.22 -5.72 6.28
CA HIS A 77 0.77 -4.39 6.50
C HIS A 77 1.49 -4.38 7.84
N LEU A 78 2.52 -3.56 7.94
CA LEU A 78 3.39 -3.48 9.12
C LEU A 78 3.51 -2.04 9.60
N LEU A 79 3.18 -1.81 10.87
CA LEU A 79 3.41 -0.55 11.55
C LEU A 79 4.68 -0.64 12.41
N ILE A 80 5.57 0.33 12.25
CA ILE A 80 6.84 0.42 12.97
C ILE A 80 6.90 1.73 13.72
N ALA A 81 7.24 1.70 15.00
CA ALA A 81 7.46 2.93 15.76
C ALA A 81 8.70 2.82 16.65
N GLY A 82 9.32 3.95 16.92
CA GLY A 82 10.50 4.03 17.79
C GLY A 82 11.16 5.40 17.71
N THR A 83 11.82 5.79 18.80
CA THR A 83 12.55 7.06 18.86
C THR A 83 13.85 7.03 18.07
N THR A 84 14.43 8.20 17.84
CA THR A 84 15.77 8.32 17.25
C THR A 84 16.79 7.51 18.05
N GLY A 85 17.67 6.76 17.36
CA GLY A 85 18.68 5.90 18.00
C GLY A 85 18.13 4.57 18.55
N SER A 86 16.84 4.30 18.46
CA SER A 86 16.26 3.02 18.89
C SER A 86 16.59 1.82 18.00
N GLY A 87 17.04 2.08 16.77
CA GLY A 87 17.28 1.08 15.73
C GLY A 87 16.18 1.00 14.66
N LYS A 88 15.21 1.93 14.65
CA LYS A 88 14.08 1.96 13.70
C LYS A 88 14.57 2.03 12.24
N SER A 89 15.46 2.97 11.92
CA SER A 89 15.99 3.17 10.56
C SER A 89 16.80 1.99 10.07
N VAL A 90 17.64 1.42 10.94
CA VAL A 90 18.37 0.19 10.64
C VAL A 90 17.39 -0.97 10.40
N GLY A 91 16.36 -1.09 11.21
CA GLY A 91 15.31 -2.11 11.04
C GLY A 91 14.59 -1.99 9.70
N ILE A 92 14.21 -0.77 9.29
CA ILE A 92 13.59 -0.52 7.97
C ILE A 92 14.54 -0.96 6.84
N ASN A 93 15.82 -0.57 6.92
CA ASN A 93 16.84 -0.98 5.95
C ASN A 93 16.96 -2.51 5.88
N THR A 94 16.96 -3.20 7.02
CA THR A 94 17.05 -4.67 7.03
C THR A 94 15.83 -5.33 6.38
N PHE A 95 14.64 -4.77 6.53
CA PHE A 95 13.43 -5.27 5.86
C PHE A 95 13.47 -5.04 4.35
N ILE A 96 13.86 -3.85 3.92
CA ILE A 96 14.05 -3.54 2.49
C ILE A 96 15.10 -4.46 1.88
N LEU A 97 16.26 -4.59 2.50
CA LEU A 97 17.32 -5.45 2.01
C LEU A 97 16.93 -6.92 1.97
N SER A 98 16.15 -7.41 2.95
CA SER A 98 15.61 -8.78 2.93
C SER A 98 14.80 -9.04 1.67
N LEU A 99 13.98 -8.09 1.23
CA LEU A 99 13.22 -8.17 -0.02
C LEU A 99 14.14 -8.12 -1.24
N LEU A 100 15.07 -7.17 -1.27
CA LEU A 100 15.98 -6.96 -2.42
C LEU A 100 16.91 -8.15 -2.65
N TYR A 101 17.27 -8.89 -1.62
CA TYR A 101 18.12 -10.11 -1.74
C TYR A 101 17.37 -11.29 -2.37
N GLN A 102 16.04 -11.35 -2.25
CA GLN A 102 15.26 -12.48 -2.77
C GLN A 102 14.41 -12.16 -3.99
N MET A 103 14.08 -10.90 -4.20
CA MET A 103 13.09 -10.50 -5.19
C MET A 103 13.73 -9.69 -6.32
N THR A 104 13.49 -10.13 -7.55
CA THR A 104 13.84 -9.32 -8.73
C THR A 104 12.79 -8.23 -8.98
N PRO A 105 13.09 -7.19 -9.78
CA PRO A 105 12.12 -6.13 -10.11
C PRO A 105 10.82 -6.64 -10.75
N GLU A 106 10.88 -7.77 -11.47
CA GLU A 106 9.71 -8.39 -12.09
C GLU A 106 8.78 -9.04 -11.07
N LYS A 107 9.29 -9.36 -9.87
CA LYS A 107 8.53 -10.02 -8.79
C LYS A 107 8.09 -9.05 -7.70
N CYS A 108 8.88 -8.01 -7.43
CA CYS A 108 8.60 -7.04 -6.38
C CYS A 108 9.03 -5.63 -6.81
N ARG A 109 8.11 -4.70 -6.73
CA ARG A 109 8.33 -3.27 -6.99
C ARG A 109 8.16 -2.48 -5.70
N LEU A 110 8.84 -1.34 -5.62
CA LEU A 110 8.86 -0.51 -4.43
C LEU A 110 8.39 0.90 -4.73
N ILE A 111 7.65 1.48 -3.79
CA ILE A 111 7.39 2.92 -3.69
C ILE A 111 7.93 3.34 -2.32
N MET A 112 8.84 4.30 -2.30
CA MET A 112 9.46 4.79 -1.08
C MET A 112 9.09 6.24 -0.84
N ILE A 113 8.67 6.55 0.39
CA ILE A 113 8.22 7.87 0.82
C ILE A 113 9.07 8.29 2.02
N ASP A 114 9.86 9.33 1.83
CA ASP A 114 10.79 9.87 2.83
C ASP A 114 10.70 11.41 2.86
N PRO A 115 9.76 11.97 3.63
CA PRO A 115 9.57 13.43 3.68
C PRO A 115 10.79 14.20 4.20
N LYS A 116 11.69 13.52 4.93
CA LYS A 116 12.90 14.14 5.53
C LYS A 116 14.14 14.00 4.65
N MET A 117 14.10 13.18 3.61
CA MET A 117 15.24 12.88 2.72
C MET A 117 16.48 12.31 3.44
N LEU A 118 16.29 11.59 4.53
CA LEU A 118 17.40 11.15 5.40
C LEU A 118 17.66 9.66 5.34
N GLU A 119 16.62 8.84 5.15
CA GLU A 119 16.69 7.40 5.41
C GLU A 119 16.58 6.57 4.13
N LEU A 120 15.64 6.92 3.23
CA LEU A 120 15.33 6.11 2.05
C LEU A 120 15.92 6.66 0.75
N SER A 121 16.40 7.90 0.73
CA SER A 121 16.97 8.54 -0.48
C SER A 121 18.20 7.80 -1.03
N ILE A 122 18.86 7.01 -0.21
CA ILE A 122 19.98 6.15 -0.62
C ILE A 122 19.58 5.13 -1.69
N TYR A 123 18.32 4.66 -1.67
CA TYR A 123 17.78 3.67 -2.62
C TYR A 123 17.39 4.26 -3.97
N ASP A 124 17.44 5.58 -4.12
CA ASP A 124 17.00 6.21 -5.37
C ASP A 124 17.80 5.68 -6.57
N GLY A 125 17.08 5.32 -7.64
CA GLY A 125 17.70 4.76 -8.86
C GLY A 125 17.89 3.24 -8.88
N ILE A 126 17.45 2.47 -7.87
CA ILE A 126 17.46 1.00 -7.96
C ILE A 126 16.35 0.52 -8.92
N PRO A 127 16.55 -0.61 -9.63
CA PRO A 127 15.60 -1.08 -10.65
C PRO A 127 14.23 -1.48 -10.09
N HIS A 128 14.10 -1.69 -8.80
CA HIS A 128 12.83 -2.05 -8.15
C HIS A 128 11.86 -0.88 -7.97
N LEU A 129 12.35 0.36 -8.01
CA LEU A 129 11.51 1.53 -7.79
C LEU A 129 10.54 1.78 -8.95
N LEU A 130 9.29 2.09 -8.61
CA LEU A 130 8.24 2.53 -9.55
C LEU A 130 8.25 4.05 -9.79
N THR A 131 8.81 4.81 -8.86
CA THR A 131 8.96 6.27 -8.92
C THR A 131 10.23 6.66 -8.16
N PRO A 132 10.87 7.80 -8.45
CA PRO A 132 11.89 8.34 -7.55
C PRO A 132 11.39 8.39 -6.11
N VAL A 133 12.28 8.34 -5.13
CA VAL A 133 11.89 8.45 -3.72
C VAL A 133 11.06 9.72 -3.51
N VAL A 134 9.84 9.56 -3.01
CA VAL A 134 8.88 10.65 -2.85
C VAL A 134 9.22 11.42 -1.57
N THR A 135 9.56 12.69 -1.72
CA THR A 135 9.98 13.57 -0.61
C THR A 135 8.96 14.63 -0.27
N ASP A 136 8.05 14.94 -1.19
CA ASP A 136 6.98 15.90 -1.00
C ASP A 136 5.75 15.20 -0.38
N PRO A 137 5.21 15.69 0.76
CA PRO A 137 4.03 15.13 1.38
C PRO A 137 2.79 15.11 0.48
N SER A 138 2.60 16.13 -0.37
CA SER A 138 1.47 16.18 -1.30
C SER A 138 1.56 15.05 -2.33
N LYS A 139 2.74 14.86 -2.91
CA LYS A 139 3.02 13.76 -3.84
C LYS A 139 2.93 12.38 -3.17
N ALA A 140 3.22 12.29 -1.86
CA ALA A 140 3.01 11.07 -1.10
C ALA A 140 1.51 10.68 -1.03
N VAL A 141 0.63 11.67 -0.85
CA VAL A 141 -0.83 11.44 -0.92
C VAL A 141 -1.23 10.94 -2.31
N THR A 142 -0.73 11.58 -3.36
CA THR A 142 -0.97 11.17 -4.75
C THR A 142 -0.49 9.74 -5.01
N ALA A 143 0.70 9.37 -4.52
CA ALA A 143 1.23 8.01 -4.64
C ALA A 143 0.36 6.97 -3.90
N LEU A 144 -0.17 7.29 -2.73
CA LEU A 144 -1.09 6.40 -2.02
C LEU A 144 -2.44 6.28 -2.74
N LYS A 145 -2.98 7.36 -3.29
CA LYS A 145 -4.19 7.33 -4.13
C LYS A 145 -3.96 6.49 -5.40
N TRP A 146 -2.80 6.62 -6.02
CA TRP A 146 -2.40 5.77 -7.14
C TRP A 146 -2.39 4.27 -6.73
N ALA A 147 -1.83 3.94 -5.58
CA ALA A 147 -1.81 2.56 -5.10
C ALA A 147 -3.22 1.98 -4.89
N VAL A 148 -4.17 2.80 -4.46
CA VAL A 148 -5.59 2.40 -4.38
C VAL A 148 -6.16 2.11 -5.76
N ARG A 149 -5.91 2.96 -6.75
CA ARG A 149 -6.34 2.74 -8.14
C ARG A 149 -5.70 1.48 -8.75
N GLU A 150 -4.40 1.31 -8.57
CA GLU A 150 -3.68 0.10 -9.01
C GLU A 150 -4.28 -1.17 -8.38
N MET A 151 -4.62 -1.12 -7.10
CA MET A 151 -5.31 -2.21 -6.41
C MET A 151 -6.65 -2.54 -7.09
N GLU A 152 -7.45 -1.55 -7.40
CA GLU A 152 -8.75 -1.71 -8.06
C GLU A 152 -8.61 -2.24 -9.49
N ASP A 153 -7.60 -1.77 -10.22
CA ASP A 153 -7.26 -2.28 -11.55
C ASP A 153 -6.85 -3.75 -11.51
N ARG A 154 -6.05 -4.14 -10.52
CA ARG A 154 -5.68 -5.54 -10.30
C ARG A 154 -6.91 -6.40 -10.01
N TYR A 155 -7.85 -5.92 -9.20
CA TYR A 155 -9.11 -6.63 -8.96
C TYR A 155 -9.92 -6.79 -10.25
N ARG A 156 -10.01 -5.76 -11.09
CA ARG A 156 -10.67 -5.85 -12.40
C ARG A 156 -10.01 -6.92 -13.29
N LYS A 157 -8.68 -6.92 -13.38
CA LYS A 157 -7.92 -7.94 -14.13
C LYS A 157 -8.15 -9.35 -13.58
N MET A 158 -8.08 -9.53 -12.26
CA MET A 158 -8.33 -10.80 -11.59
C MET A 158 -9.77 -11.31 -11.83
N SER A 159 -10.74 -10.43 -11.74
CA SER A 159 -12.16 -10.74 -12.00
C SER A 159 -12.39 -11.20 -13.44
N LYS A 160 -11.73 -10.57 -14.42
CA LYS A 160 -11.84 -10.93 -15.84
C LYS A 160 -11.47 -12.38 -16.11
N ILE A 161 -10.48 -12.91 -15.41
CA ILE A 161 -10.03 -14.31 -15.57
C ILE A 161 -10.51 -15.25 -14.46
N GLY A 162 -11.39 -14.77 -13.57
CA GLY A 162 -12.05 -15.60 -12.55
C GLY A 162 -11.16 -16.04 -11.40
N VAL A 163 -10.11 -15.29 -11.06
CA VAL A 163 -9.22 -15.58 -9.93
C VAL A 163 -9.42 -14.59 -8.77
N ARG A 164 -9.04 -15.00 -7.55
CA ARG A 164 -9.36 -14.26 -6.32
C ARG A 164 -8.17 -13.52 -5.72
N ASN A 165 -6.96 -13.79 -6.17
CA ASN A 165 -5.73 -13.20 -5.64
C ASN A 165 -4.62 -13.19 -6.70
N ILE A 166 -3.56 -12.41 -6.41
CA ILE A 166 -2.40 -12.25 -7.29
C ILE A 166 -1.68 -13.57 -7.59
N ASP A 167 -1.61 -14.50 -6.66
CA ASP A 167 -0.96 -15.78 -6.87
C ASP A 167 -1.69 -16.62 -7.92
N GLY A 168 -3.02 -16.71 -7.79
CA GLY A 168 -3.86 -17.38 -8.78
C GLY A 168 -3.82 -16.68 -10.16
N PHE A 169 -3.73 -15.35 -10.16
CA PHE A 169 -3.57 -14.57 -11.39
C PHE A 169 -2.25 -14.90 -12.08
N ASN A 170 -1.13 -14.78 -11.37
CA ASN A 170 0.20 -15.02 -11.92
C ASN A 170 0.38 -16.48 -12.34
N GLN A 171 -0.16 -17.44 -11.60
CA GLN A 171 -0.16 -18.83 -11.98
C GLN A 171 -0.91 -19.07 -13.29
N ARG A 172 -2.14 -18.54 -13.42
CA ARG A 172 -2.96 -18.71 -14.63
C ARG A 172 -2.32 -18.07 -15.86
N VAL A 173 -1.75 -16.86 -15.70
CA VAL A 173 -1.04 -16.16 -16.78
C VAL A 173 0.21 -16.92 -17.21
N SER A 174 1.01 -17.42 -16.27
CA SER A 174 2.22 -18.19 -16.55
C SER A 174 1.91 -19.54 -17.22
N GLU A 175 0.85 -20.22 -16.82
CA GLU A 175 0.39 -21.46 -17.44
C GLU A 175 -0.08 -21.24 -18.90
N ALA A 176 -0.82 -20.15 -19.14
CA ALA A 176 -1.26 -19.79 -20.49
C ALA A 176 -0.06 -19.45 -21.39
N ALA A 177 0.89 -18.66 -20.90
CA ALA A 177 2.12 -18.34 -21.62
C ALA A 177 2.95 -19.58 -21.96
N ALA A 178 3.09 -20.53 -21.01
CA ALA A 178 3.83 -21.77 -21.21
C ALA A 178 3.18 -22.68 -22.27
N LYS A 179 1.85 -22.62 -22.42
CA LYS A 179 1.08 -23.40 -23.41
C LYS A 179 0.89 -22.66 -24.74
N GLY A 180 1.28 -21.38 -24.83
CA GLY A 180 1.01 -20.51 -25.96
C GLY A 180 -0.49 -20.24 -26.17
N GLU A 181 -1.27 -20.31 -25.08
CA GLU A 181 -2.71 -20.05 -25.10
C GLU A 181 -2.98 -18.57 -24.84
N THR A 182 -3.86 -17.97 -25.65
CA THR A 182 -4.41 -16.64 -25.34
C THR A 182 -5.56 -16.79 -24.36
N ILE A 183 -5.55 -16.02 -23.29
CA ILE A 183 -6.65 -16.03 -22.31
C ILE A 183 -7.81 -15.26 -22.92
N THR A 184 -8.94 -15.93 -23.15
CA THR A 184 -10.15 -15.34 -23.71
C THR A 184 -11.30 -15.43 -22.71
N ARG A 185 -12.18 -14.44 -22.76
CA ARG A 185 -13.46 -14.46 -22.05
C ARG A 185 -14.58 -14.21 -23.05
N THR A 186 -15.58 -15.07 -23.01
CA THR A 186 -16.80 -14.85 -23.78
C THR A 186 -17.70 -13.91 -22.98
N VAL A 187 -18.01 -12.75 -23.55
CA VAL A 187 -18.90 -11.74 -22.96
C VAL A 187 -20.13 -11.62 -23.85
N GLN A 188 -21.30 -11.61 -23.24
CA GLN A 188 -22.53 -11.30 -23.94
C GLN A 188 -22.55 -9.79 -24.22
N THR A 189 -22.47 -9.40 -25.51
CA THR A 189 -22.45 -8.00 -25.95
C THR A 189 -23.79 -7.46 -26.35
N GLY A 190 -24.80 -8.34 -26.52
CA GLY A 190 -26.15 -7.91 -26.89
C GLY A 190 -27.07 -9.07 -27.21
N PHE A 191 -28.19 -8.74 -27.83
CA PHE A 191 -29.12 -9.69 -28.41
C PHE A 191 -29.28 -9.37 -29.90
N ASP A 192 -29.33 -10.41 -30.71
CA ASP A 192 -29.68 -10.28 -32.11
C ASP A 192 -31.10 -9.72 -32.23
N ARG A 193 -31.27 -8.66 -33.02
CA ARG A 193 -32.56 -7.97 -33.15
C ARG A 193 -33.62 -8.76 -33.94
N GLU A 194 -33.17 -9.71 -34.75
CA GLU A 194 -34.06 -10.50 -35.59
C GLU A 194 -34.43 -11.84 -34.92
N THR A 195 -33.46 -12.49 -34.28
CA THR A 195 -33.64 -13.81 -33.66
C THR A 195 -33.90 -13.77 -32.16
N GLY A 196 -33.55 -12.67 -31.47
CA GLY A 196 -33.63 -12.55 -30.01
C GLY A 196 -32.56 -13.38 -29.27
N GLU A 197 -31.62 -13.99 -30.00
CA GLU A 197 -30.56 -14.77 -29.39
C GLU A 197 -29.45 -13.88 -28.84
N ALA A 198 -28.79 -14.32 -27.76
CA ALA A 198 -27.69 -13.59 -27.16
C ALA A 198 -26.44 -13.63 -28.07
N ILE A 199 -25.89 -12.46 -28.35
CA ILE A 199 -24.64 -12.31 -29.09
C ILE A 199 -23.48 -12.39 -28.10
N TYR A 200 -22.51 -13.27 -28.37
CA TYR A 200 -21.33 -13.46 -27.56
C TYR A 200 -20.10 -13.05 -28.36
N GLU A 201 -19.26 -12.20 -27.74
CA GLU A 201 -17.96 -11.84 -28.29
C GLU A 201 -16.85 -12.40 -27.41
N SER A 202 -15.74 -12.82 -28.02
CA SER A 202 -14.55 -13.28 -27.32
C SER A 202 -13.60 -12.10 -27.14
N GLU A 203 -13.42 -11.66 -25.91
CA GLU A 203 -12.42 -10.66 -25.55
C GLU A 203 -11.09 -11.39 -25.24
N GLU A 204 -10.03 -11.06 -26.00
CA GLU A 204 -8.70 -11.61 -25.79
C GLU A 204 -7.90 -10.72 -24.83
N PHE A 205 -7.21 -11.34 -23.88
CA PHE A 205 -6.38 -10.63 -22.91
C PHE A 205 -4.91 -10.98 -23.11
N ASN A 206 -4.10 -9.97 -23.41
CA ASN A 206 -2.65 -10.06 -23.30
C ASN A 206 -2.25 -9.67 -21.89
N LEU A 207 -2.12 -10.68 -21.01
CA LEU A 207 -1.85 -10.47 -19.59
C LEU A 207 -0.42 -10.88 -19.28
N GLU A 208 0.24 -10.05 -18.47
CA GLU A 208 1.56 -10.32 -17.90
C GLU A 208 1.45 -10.58 -16.38
N PRO A 209 2.35 -11.37 -15.80
CA PRO A 209 2.40 -11.54 -14.35
C PRO A 209 2.54 -10.21 -13.62
N LEU A 210 1.79 -10.03 -12.56
CA LEU A 210 1.80 -8.82 -11.74
C LEU A 210 2.86 -8.94 -10.63
N PRO A 211 3.75 -7.96 -10.46
CA PRO A 211 4.66 -7.94 -9.32
C PRO A 211 3.93 -7.61 -8.02
N PHE A 212 4.47 -8.05 -6.89
CA PHE A 212 4.12 -7.47 -5.60
C PHE A 212 4.55 -6.00 -5.57
N ILE A 213 3.81 -5.17 -4.85
CA ILE A 213 4.18 -3.77 -4.61
C ILE A 213 4.32 -3.58 -3.09
N VAL A 214 5.45 -3.07 -2.65
CA VAL A 214 5.67 -2.70 -1.26
C VAL A 214 5.88 -1.20 -1.17
N ILE A 215 5.03 -0.55 -0.39
CA ILE A 215 5.09 0.88 -0.12
C ILE A 215 5.77 1.05 1.25
N VAL A 216 6.87 1.79 1.29
CA VAL A 216 7.62 2.06 2.53
C VAL A 216 7.52 3.54 2.86
N ILE A 217 7.01 3.86 4.04
CA ILE A 217 6.87 5.23 4.56
C ILE A 217 7.73 5.35 5.81
N ASP A 218 8.77 6.18 5.77
CA ASP A 218 9.71 6.34 6.89
C ASP A 218 9.13 7.16 8.05
N GLU A 219 8.42 8.26 7.75
CA GLU A 219 7.84 9.11 8.79
C GLU A 219 6.39 9.49 8.45
N MET A 220 5.47 8.71 8.98
CA MET A 220 4.03 8.93 8.78
C MET A 220 3.54 10.23 9.42
N ALA A 221 4.15 10.67 10.54
CA ALA A 221 3.70 11.86 11.24
C ALA A 221 3.73 13.10 10.34
N ASP A 222 4.74 13.22 9.50
CA ASP A 222 4.86 14.38 8.60
C ASP A 222 3.77 14.39 7.53
N LEU A 223 3.34 13.22 7.07
CA LEU A 223 2.20 13.09 6.14
C LEU A 223 0.87 13.38 6.83
N MET A 224 0.68 12.90 8.05
CA MET A 224 -0.55 13.11 8.84
C MET A 224 -0.77 14.59 9.17
N MET A 225 0.30 15.35 9.36
CA MET A 225 0.22 16.80 9.62
C MET A 225 -0.26 17.58 8.40
N VAL A 226 0.03 17.13 7.20
CA VAL A 226 -0.31 17.82 5.94
C VAL A 226 -1.67 17.40 5.42
N ALA A 227 -1.97 16.13 5.40
CA ALA A 227 -3.16 15.56 4.76
C ALA A 227 -3.71 14.33 5.50
N GLY A 228 -3.85 14.41 6.81
CA GLY A 228 -4.19 13.27 7.67
C GLY A 228 -5.43 12.49 7.24
N LYS A 229 -6.51 13.18 6.84
CA LYS A 229 -7.76 12.53 6.38
C LYS A 229 -7.58 11.76 5.08
N ASP A 230 -6.84 12.32 4.12
CA ASP A 230 -6.57 11.65 2.84
C ASP A 230 -5.68 10.43 3.03
N ILE A 231 -4.65 10.56 3.88
CA ILE A 231 -3.76 9.45 4.25
C ILE A 231 -4.57 8.33 4.94
N GLU A 232 -5.37 8.66 5.94
CA GLU A 232 -6.21 7.67 6.63
C GLU A 232 -7.17 6.98 5.69
N GLY A 233 -7.83 7.71 4.80
CA GLY A 233 -8.75 7.17 3.80
C GLY A 233 -8.06 6.21 2.83
N ALA A 234 -6.92 6.61 2.25
CA ALA A 234 -6.14 5.77 1.35
C ALA A 234 -5.61 4.51 2.04
N VAL A 235 -5.05 4.66 3.25
CA VAL A 235 -4.53 3.56 4.05
C VAL A 235 -5.63 2.59 4.46
N GLN A 236 -6.79 3.10 4.87
CA GLN A 236 -7.95 2.27 5.21
C GLN A 236 -8.40 1.45 3.99
N ARG A 237 -8.49 2.07 2.82
CA ARG A 237 -8.88 1.39 1.59
C ARG A 237 -7.89 0.30 1.20
N LEU A 238 -6.59 0.60 1.23
CA LEU A 238 -5.53 -0.38 0.99
C LEU A 238 -5.61 -1.53 1.98
N ALA A 239 -5.72 -1.25 3.27
CA ALA A 239 -5.72 -2.27 4.30
C ALA A 239 -6.88 -3.26 4.19
N GLN A 240 -8.02 -2.84 3.67
CA GLN A 240 -9.19 -3.71 3.48
C GLN A 240 -9.00 -4.72 2.35
N MET A 241 -8.32 -4.35 1.27
CA MET A 241 -8.33 -5.14 0.03
C MET A 241 -6.95 -5.43 -0.58
N ALA A 242 -5.90 -4.70 -0.23
CA ALA A 242 -4.61 -4.75 -0.92
C ALA A 242 -3.89 -6.09 -0.82
N ARG A 243 -4.13 -6.87 0.23
CA ARG A 243 -3.51 -8.19 0.43
C ARG A 243 -3.71 -9.12 -0.77
N ALA A 244 -4.94 -9.26 -1.25
CA ALA A 244 -5.24 -10.13 -2.38
C ALA A 244 -4.69 -9.58 -3.70
N ALA A 245 -4.55 -8.26 -3.82
CA ALA A 245 -3.95 -7.59 -4.97
C ALA A 245 -2.40 -7.58 -4.95
N GLY A 246 -1.77 -8.08 -3.87
CA GLY A 246 -0.32 -8.12 -3.72
C GLY A 246 0.32 -6.75 -3.45
N ILE A 247 -0.40 -5.85 -2.76
CA ILE A 247 0.10 -4.53 -2.38
C ILE A 247 0.21 -4.48 -0.85
N HIS A 248 1.37 -4.09 -0.35
CA HIS A 248 1.70 -4.11 1.07
C HIS A 248 2.30 -2.79 1.51
N VAL A 249 2.06 -2.40 2.76
CA VAL A 249 2.54 -1.13 3.31
C VAL A 249 3.37 -1.39 4.56
N ILE A 250 4.58 -0.87 4.58
CA ILE A 250 5.42 -0.71 5.77
C ILE A 250 5.36 0.77 6.15
N MET A 251 4.77 1.07 7.28
CA MET A 251 4.54 2.42 7.75
C MET A 251 5.30 2.66 9.05
N ALA A 252 6.17 3.65 9.07
CA ALA A 252 6.99 3.95 10.23
C ALA A 252 6.77 5.36 10.77
N THR A 253 7.06 5.55 12.06
CA THR A 253 7.04 6.87 12.71
C THR A 253 7.98 6.92 13.92
N GLN A 254 8.59 8.10 14.10
CA GLN A 254 9.34 8.44 15.32
C GLN A 254 8.45 9.13 16.36
N ARG A 255 7.21 9.47 16.01
CA ARG A 255 6.25 10.18 16.87
C ARG A 255 5.04 9.30 17.16
N PRO A 256 5.10 8.41 18.16
CA PRO A 256 4.02 7.48 18.46
C PRO A 256 2.87 8.13 19.26
N SER A 257 2.42 9.31 18.83
CA SER A 257 1.26 9.98 19.40
C SER A 257 -0.06 9.42 18.88
N VAL A 258 -1.15 9.67 19.61
CA VAL A 258 -2.48 9.21 19.24
C VAL A 258 -3.02 9.90 17.97
N ASP A 259 -2.50 11.10 17.66
CA ASP A 259 -2.85 11.85 16.45
C ASP A 259 -2.19 11.27 15.19
N VAL A 260 -1.10 10.53 15.36
CA VAL A 260 -0.37 9.86 14.29
C VAL A 260 -0.80 8.39 14.18
N ILE A 261 -0.78 7.67 15.30
CA ILE A 261 -1.22 6.27 15.38
C ILE A 261 -2.68 6.26 15.85
N THR A 262 -3.57 6.67 14.98
CA THR A 262 -5.02 6.77 15.26
C THR A 262 -5.68 5.41 15.43
N GLY A 263 -6.94 5.41 15.88
CA GLY A 263 -7.75 4.20 15.96
C GLY A 263 -7.90 3.49 14.61
N THR A 264 -8.08 4.27 13.54
CA THR A 264 -8.19 3.77 12.17
C THR A 264 -6.92 3.06 11.72
N ILE A 265 -5.75 3.69 11.95
CA ILE A 265 -4.45 3.09 11.64
C ILE A 265 -4.25 1.79 12.43
N LYS A 266 -4.54 1.80 13.74
CA LYS A 266 -4.39 0.61 14.59
C LYS A 266 -5.30 -0.55 14.17
N ALA A 267 -6.50 -0.28 13.74
CA ALA A 267 -7.44 -1.29 13.26
C ALA A 267 -6.95 -1.98 11.97
N ASN A 268 -6.25 -1.23 11.12
CA ASN A 268 -5.79 -1.67 9.82
C ASN A 268 -4.35 -2.22 9.80
N PHE A 269 -3.58 -1.98 10.85
CA PHE A 269 -2.23 -2.49 11.06
C PHE A 269 -2.16 -3.38 12.30
N PRO A 270 -2.65 -4.60 12.24
CA PRO A 270 -2.65 -5.51 13.38
C PRO A 270 -1.25 -6.04 13.70
N THR A 271 -0.33 -6.05 12.73
CA THR A 271 1.07 -6.41 12.95
C THR A 271 1.89 -5.16 13.21
N ARG A 272 2.57 -5.13 14.36
CA ARG A 272 3.28 -3.94 14.84
C ARG A 272 4.62 -4.27 15.44
N ILE A 273 5.56 -3.36 15.24
CA ILE A 273 6.89 -3.38 15.87
C ILE A 273 7.06 -2.08 16.63
N SER A 274 7.42 -2.19 17.90
CA SER A 274 7.89 -1.05 18.67
C SER A 274 9.36 -1.26 19.03
N PHE A 275 10.22 -0.41 18.50
CA PHE A 275 11.54 -0.18 19.05
C PHE A 275 11.42 0.61 20.35
N GLN A 276 12.54 0.94 20.98
CA GLN A 276 12.55 1.71 22.22
C GLN A 276 11.79 3.03 22.05
N VAL A 277 10.96 3.35 23.03
CA VAL A 277 10.23 4.61 23.16
C VAL A 277 10.52 5.26 24.52
N THR A 278 10.14 6.52 24.69
CA THR A 278 10.47 7.29 25.90
C THR A 278 9.49 7.08 27.03
N SER A 279 8.25 6.70 26.73
CA SER A 279 7.21 6.61 27.75
C SER A 279 6.34 5.35 27.65
N LYS A 280 5.72 4.98 28.78
CA LYS A 280 4.70 3.93 28.84
C LYS A 280 3.47 4.26 27.99
N ILE A 281 3.17 5.54 27.82
CA ILE A 281 2.05 6.03 27.00
C ILE A 281 2.31 5.72 25.53
N ASP A 282 3.52 5.98 25.06
CA ASP A 282 3.94 5.68 23.69
C ASP A 282 3.85 4.17 23.40
N SER A 283 4.36 3.35 24.33
CA SER A 283 4.26 1.89 24.21
C SER A 283 2.81 1.42 24.08
N ARG A 284 1.91 1.95 24.91
CA ARG A 284 0.47 1.62 24.86
C ARG A 284 -0.18 2.12 23.57
N THR A 285 0.22 3.28 23.07
CA THR A 285 -0.28 3.81 21.80
C THR A 285 0.05 2.88 20.65
N ILE A 286 1.25 2.32 20.60
CA ILE A 286 1.70 1.42 19.54
C ILE A 286 1.13 0.00 19.73
N LEU A 287 1.38 -0.59 20.91
CA LEU A 287 1.17 -2.01 21.17
C LEU A 287 -0.10 -2.34 21.96
N GLY A 288 -0.73 -1.34 22.59
CA GLY A 288 -1.80 -1.55 23.56
C GLY A 288 -1.28 -1.92 24.97
N GLU A 289 0.00 -2.20 25.11
CA GLU A 289 0.65 -2.59 26.37
C GLU A 289 1.91 -1.76 26.62
N GLN A 290 2.32 -1.66 27.89
CA GLN A 290 3.60 -1.07 28.27
C GLN A 290 4.74 -2.06 28.07
N GLY A 291 5.97 -1.57 27.99
CA GLY A 291 7.18 -2.40 27.92
C GLY A 291 8.20 -1.92 26.90
N ALA A 292 7.79 -1.22 25.84
CA ALA A 292 8.73 -0.69 24.86
C ALA A 292 9.62 0.43 25.43
N GLU A 293 9.20 1.11 26.49
CA GLU A 293 9.99 2.08 27.23
C GLU A 293 11.16 1.44 28.00
N GLN A 294 11.12 0.13 28.21
CA GLN A 294 12.15 -0.63 28.92
C GLN A 294 13.17 -1.29 27.98
N LEU A 295 13.01 -1.13 26.66
CA LEU A 295 13.91 -1.66 25.65
C LEU A 295 15.28 -0.96 25.71
N LEU A 296 16.31 -1.66 25.23
CA LEU A 296 17.70 -1.24 25.35
C LEU A 296 18.20 -0.38 24.19
N GLY A 297 17.36 -0.13 23.17
CA GLY A 297 17.78 0.52 21.95
C GLY A 297 18.63 -0.38 21.04
N ASN A 298 19.21 0.21 19.98
CA ASN A 298 20.09 -0.49 19.02
C ASN A 298 19.48 -1.77 18.44
N GLY A 299 18.20 -1.74 18.06
CA GLY A 299 17.51 -2.88 17.44
C GLY A 299 16.71 -3.76 18.40
N ASP A 300 16.78 -3.52 19.71
CA ASP A 300 15.91 -4.19 20.66
C ASP A 300 14.46 -3.75 20.46
N MET A 301 13.54 -4.69 20.23
CA MET A 301 12.16 -4.38 19.85
C MET A 301 11.14 -5.36 20.42
N LEU A 302 9.91 -4.89 20.49
CA LEU A 302 8.73 -5.70 20.76
C LEU A 302 7.93 -5.89 19.46
N TYR A 303 7.69 -7.13 19.11
CA TYR A 303 6.96 -7.55 17.92
C TYR A 303 5.61 -8.15 18.28
N MET A 304 4.54 -7.62 17.68
CA MET A 304 3.17 -8.09 17.82
C MET A 304 2.67 -8.58 16.46
N ALA A 305 2.49 -9.89 16.30
CA ALA A 305 1.99 -10.50 15.09
C ALA A 305 0.46 -10.52 15.08
N GLY A 306 -0.16 -9.82 14.12
CA GLY A 306 -1.60 -9.91 13.87
C GLY A 306 -2.49 -9.63 15.08
N GLY A 307 -2.10 -8.70 15.97
CA GLY A 307 -2.83 -8.42 17.20
C GLY A 307 -2.66 -9.50 18.30
N GLY A 308 -1.73 -10.43 18.10
CA GLY A 308 -1.43 -11.51 19.03
C GLY A 308 -0.47 -11.14 20.14
N ARG A 309 0.14 -12.15 20.78
CA ARG A 309 1.08 -11.96 21.88
C ARG A 309 2.34 -11.24 21.43
N ILE A 310 2.81 -10.33 22.27
CA ILE A 310 4.04 -9.58 22.07
C ILE A 310 5.26 -10.47 22.38
N ARG A 311 6.22 -10.46 21.45
CA ARG A 311 7.52 -11.13 21.59
C ARG A 311 8.63 -10.09 21.59
N ARG A 312 9.65 -10.27 22.41
CA ARG A 312 10.87 -9.48 22.35
C ARG A 312 11.82 -10.09 21.34
N LEU A 313 12.28 -9.28 20.40
CA LEU A 313 13.25 -9.64 19.39
C LEU A 313 14.40 -8.64 19.40
N HIS A 314 15.54 -9.06 18.90
CA HIS A 314 16.66 -8.20 18.63
C HIS A 314 16.89 -8.10 17.12
N GLY A 315 16.61 -6.93 16.56
CA GLY A 315 16.70 -6.67 15.12
C GLY A 315 18.14 -6.76 14.61
N PRO A 316 18.32 -7.20 13.36
CA PRO A 316 19.64 -7.31 12.77
C PRO A 316 20.21 -5.92 12.44
N PHE A 317 21.53 -5.85 12.44
CA PHE A 317 22.30 -4.65 12.11
C PHE A 317 22.84 -4.76 10.68
N VAL A 318 22.81 -3.65 9.97
CA VAL A 318 23.48 -3.39 8.72
C VAL A 318 24.01 -1.95 8.78
N SER A 319 25.25 -1.72 8.36
CA SER A 319 25.82 -0.37 8.33
C SER A 319 25.42 0.38 7.07
N ASP A 320 25.46 1.71 7.12
CA ASP A 320 25.15 2.58 5.97
C ASP A 320 26.05 2.28 4.78
N GLY A 321 27.34 2.03 5.01
CA GLY A 321 28.28 1.68 3.95
C GLY A 321 27.97 0.33 3.28
N GLU A 322 27.40 -0.64 4.00
CA GLU A 322 26.92 -1.89 3.42
C GLU A 322 25.66 -1.65 2.57
N VAL A 323 24.74 -0.81 3.05
CA VAL A 323 23.55 -0.42 2.28
C VAL A 323 23.97 0.27 0.98
N GLU A 324 24.88 1.26 1.04
CA GLU A 324 25.42 1.94 -0.14
C GLU A 324 26.04 0.97 -1.15
N SER A 325 26.81 0.01 -0.67
CA SER A 325 27.47 -0.99 -1.52
C SER A 325 26.45 -1.88 -2.24
N ILE A 326 25.38 -2.30 -1.55
CA ILE A 326 24.31 -3.12 -2.11
C ILE A 326 23.52 -2.29 -3.14
N VAL A 327 23.15 -1.06 -2.81
CA VAL A 327 22.44 -0.15 -3.73
C VAL A 327 23.26 0.09 -4.99
N LYS A 328 24.56 0.35 -4.87
CA LYS A 328 25.45 0.50 -6.02
C LYS A 328 25.47 -0.75 -6.90
N HIS A 329 25.50 -1.93 -6.29
CA HIS A 329 25.44 -3.20 -7.02
C HIS A 329 24.12 -3.37 -7.77
N LEU A 330 22.98 -3.05 -7.13
CA LEU A 330 21.66 -3.12 -7.77
C LEU A 330 21.52 -2.16 -8.96
N LYS A 331 22.06 -0.95 -8.85
CA LYS A 331 22.08 0.03 -9.96
C LYS A 331 22.90 -0.44 -11.17
N MET A 332 23.89 -1.32 -10.96
CA MET A 332 24.63 -1.93 -12.08
C MET A 332 23.86 -3.04 -12.78
N GLN A 333 22.86 -3.63 -12.13
CA GLN A 333 22.03 -4.71 -12.69
C GLN A 333 20.92 -4.20 -13.62
N GLY A 334 20.48 -2.95 -13.45
CA GLY A 334 19.43 -2.37 -14.27
C GLY A 334 19.07 -0.95 -13.85
N THR A 335 18.31 -0.28 -14.69
CA THR A 335 17.73 1.04 -14.44
C THR A 335 16.26 0.91 -14.06
N PRO A 336 15.72 1.78 -13.21
CA PRO A 336 14.31 1.78 -12.89
C PRO A 336 13.46 2.21 -14.10
N ASP A 337 12.30 1.60 -14.25
CA ASP A 337 11.25 2.02 -15.17
C ASP A 337 10.21 2.79 -14.36
N TYR A 338 10.36 4.12 -14.34
CA TYR A 338 9.51 4.99 -13.53
C TYR A 338 8.16 5.24 -14.20
N LEU A 339 7.11 5.25 -13.40
CA LEU A 339 5.74 5.57 -13.80
C LEU A 339 5.41 7.01 -13.35
N ASP A 340 5.40 7.95 -14.27
CA ASP A 340 5.09 9.37 -13.98
C ASP A 340 3.71 9.55 -13.35
N SER A 341 2.76 8.66 -13.65
CA SER A 341 1.40 8.67 -13.12
C SER A 341 1.30 8.49 -11.59
N ILE A 342 2.38 8.04 -10.94
CA ILE A 342 2.36 7.84 -9.47
C ILE A 342 2.38 9.14 -8.71
N THR A 343 3.06 10.15 -9.23
CA THR A 343 3.25 11.47 -8.59
C THR A 343 2.67 12.62 -9.41
N ALA A 344 2.00 12.33 -10.52
CA ALA A 344 1.30 13.34 -11.31
C ALA A 344 0.05 13.81 -10.57
N ASP A 345 -0.08 15.12 -10.42
CA ASP A 345 -1.31 15.73 -9.91
C ASP A 345 -2.39 15.57 -10.99
N GLU A 346 -3.27 14.60 -10.80
CA GLU A 346 -4.52 14.56 -11.55
C GLU A 346 -5.51 15.45 -10.79
N ASP A 347 -5.97 16.50 -11.43
CA ASP A 347 -7.08 17.36 -10.99
C ASP A 347 -8.44 16.63 -11.00
N GLU A 348 -8.47 15.38 -10.53
CA GLU A 348 -9.70 14.63 -10.31
C GLU A 348 -9.87 14.36 -8.81
N GLU A 349 -10.79 15.10 -8.20
CA GLU A 349 -11.27 14.86 -6.85
C GLU A 349 -11.60 13.36 -6.65
N PHE A 350 -10.78 12.70 -5.83
CA PHE A 350 -11.12 11.41 -5.25
C PHE A 350 -12.33 11.60 -4.33
N ASP A 351 -13.51 11.22 -4.79
CA ASP A 351 -14.71 11.16 -3.95
C ASP A 351 -14.77 9.81 -3.24
N PRO A 352 -14.47 9.75 -1.93
CA PRO A 352 -14.56 8.52 -1.16
C PRO A 352 -15.98 7.92 -1.09
N ALA A 353 -17.02 8.72 -1.41
CA ALA A 353 -18.40 8.26 -1.42
C ALA A 353 -18.74 7.38 -2.64
N LEU A 354 -17.94 7.47 -3.74
CA LEU A 354 -18.08 6.59 -4.90
C LEU A 354 -17.50 5.18 -4.69
N ALA A 355 -16.73 4.98 -3.63
CA ALA A 355 -16.12 3.70 -3.29
C ALA A 355 -17.04 2.73 -2.50
N LEU A 356 -18.21 3.18 -2.10
CA LEU A 356 -19.22 2.38 -1.38
C LEU A 356 -20.37 2.05 -2.33
N GLY A 357 -20.13 1.12 -3.24
CA GLY A 357 -21.12 0.28 -3.89
C GLY A 357 -22.27 0.99 -4.61
N GLU A 358 -22.17 1.08 -5.94
CA GLU A 358 -23.27 0.64 -6.78
C GLU A 358 -22.69 0.09 -8.10
N GLU A 359 -23.13 -1.11 -8.45
CA GLU A 359 -22.90 -1.75 -9.73
C GLU A 359 -23.45 -0.88 -10.86
N GLY A 360 -22.57 -0.39 -11.71
CA GLY A 360 -22.93 0.40 -12.88
C GLY A 360 -21.71 0.70 -13.72
N GLY A 361 -21.08 -0.35 -14.28
CA GLY A 361 -20.01 -0.23 -15.26
C GLY A 361 -20.56 0.37 -16.55
N GLY A 362 -20.25 1.65 -16.79
CA GLY A 362 -20.36 2.26 -18.10
C GLY A 362 -19.07 2.99 -18.39
N SER A 363 -18.48 2.78 -19.57
CA SER A 363 -17.36 3.58 -20.05
C SER A 363 -17.77 5.06 -20.08
N GLY A 364 -16.81 6.00 -19.96
CA GLY A 364 -17.11 7.43 -20.03
C GLY A 364 -17.91 7.81 -21.28
N ASP A 365 -17.83 7.03 -22.33
CA ASP A 365 -18.58 7.20 -23.58
C ASP A 365 -20.06 6.79 -23.44
N GLU A 366 -20.40 5.75 -22.68
CA GLU A 366 -21.81 5.38 -22.42
C GLU A 366 -22.58 6.43 -21.62
N LEU A 367 -21.91 7.07 -20.66
CA LEU A 367 -22.54 8.13 -19.86
C LEU A 367 -22.72 9.40 -20.70
N TYR A 368 -21.78 9.69 -21.58
CA TYR A 368 -21.85 10.79 -22.52
C TYR A 368 -23.00 10.57 -23.51
N ASP A 369 -23.12 9.39 -24.10
CA ASP A 369 -24.20 9.05 -25.02
C ASP A 369 -25.58 9.13 -24.35
N LYS A 370 -25.70 8.69 -23.10
CA LYS A 370 -26.92 8.86 -22.31
C LYS A 370 -27.25 10.35 -22.08
N ALA A 371 -26.22 11.16 -21.77
CA ALA A 371 -26.38 12.61 -21.58
C ALA A 371 -26.83 13.30 -22.88
N VAL A 372 -26.21 12.97 -24.01
CA VAL A 372 -26.59 13.49 -25.33
C VAL A 372 -28.04 13.11 -25.66
N ASN A 373 -28.42 11.85 -25.48
CA ASN A 373 -29.79 11.39 -25.71
C ASN A 373 -30.83 12.13 -24.84
N ILE A 374 -30.54 12.40 -23.56
CA ILE A 374 -31.40 13.15 -22.67
C ILE A 374 -31.55 14.59 -23.17
N VAL A 375 -30.44 15.26 -23.55
CA VAL A 375 -30.46 16.64 -24.03
C VAL A 375 -31.26 16.76 -25.33
N LEU A 376 -31.07 15.82 -26.26
CA LEU A 376 -31.78 15.81 -27.54
C LEU A 376 -33.28 15.51 -27.39
N ASN A 377 -33.64 14.53 -26.57
CA ASN A 377 -35.04 14.12 -26.35
C ASN A 377 -35.84 15.15 -25.55
N ASP A 378 -35.25 15.65 -24.47
CA ASP A 378 -35.94 16.55 -23.54
C ASP A 378 -35.79 18.02 -23.95
N LYS A 379 -35.00 18.33 -24.97
CA LYS A 379 -34.70 19.67 -25.51
C LYS A 379 -34.24 20.67 -24.42
N LYS A 380 -33.45 20.18 -23.47
CA LYS A 380 -32.96 20.97 -22.33
C LYS A 380 -31.44 20.74 -22.12
N ALA A 381 -30.63 21.74 -22.52
CA ALA A 381 -29.18 21.70 -22.46
C ALA A 381 -28.66 22.51 -21.26
N SER A 382 -28.99 22.13 -20.02
CA SER A 382 -28.44 22.75 -18.83
C SER A 382 -27.74 21.76 -17.91
N THR A 383 -26.63 22.17 -17.29
CA THR A 383 -25.85 21.36 -16.37
C THR A 383 -26.70 20.78 -15.23
N SER A 384 -27.54 21.62 -14.63
CA SER A 384 -28.44 21.20 -13.54
C SER A 384 -29.52 20.22 -13.98
N TYR A 385 -29.92 20.23 -15.26
CA TYR A 385 -30.88 19.30 -15.81
C TYR A 385 -30.25 17.91 -16.03
N VAL A 386 -29.08 17.87 -16.67
CA VAL A 386 -28.30 16.65 -16.90
C VAL A 386 -27.90 16.01 -15.57
N GLN A 387 -27.45 16.83 -14.62
CA GLN A 387 -27.14 16.38 -13.26
C GLN A 387 -28.29 15.61 -12.61
N ARG A 388 -29.49 16.18 -12.62
CA ARG A 388 -30.68 15.55 -11.99
C ARG A 388 -31.15 14.31 -12.75
N ARG A 389 -31.08 14.32 -14.06
CA ARG A 389 -31.57 13.22 -14.90
C ARG A 389 -30.70 11.98 -14.86
N LEU A 390 -29.37 12.19 -14.76
CA LEU A 390 -28.39 11.11 -14.66
C LEU A 390 -27.99 10.76 -13.21
N ALA A 391 -28.50 11.53 -12.23
CA ALA A 391 -28.14 11.39 -10.81
C ALA A 391 -26.61 11.44 -10.56
N ILE A 392 -25.91 12.36 -11.26
CA ILE A 392 -24.45 12.53 -11.21
C ILE A 392 -24.08 13.83 -10.49
N GLY A 393 -22.80 13.96 -10.07
CA GLY A 393 -22.27 15.20 -9.48
C GLY A 393 -22.26 16.36 -10.48
N TYR A 394 -22.30 17.61 -9.95
CA TYR A 394 -22.35 18.84 -10.76
C TYR A 394 -21.16 18.94 -11.73
N ASN A 395 -19.95 18.66 -11.27
CA ASN A 395 -18.73 18.75 -12.09
C ASN A 395 -18.77 17.76 -13.27
N LYS A 396 -19.25 16.54 -13.04
CA LYS A 396 -19.40 15.53 -14.08
C LYS A 396 -20.47 15.95 -15.11
N ALA A 397 -21.56 16.52 -14.67
CA ALA A 397 -22.59 17.10 -15.56
C ALA A 397 -22.05 18.31 -16.33
N ALA A 398 -21.23 19.15 -15.71
CA ALA A 398 -20.58 20.29 -16.36
C ALA A 398 -19.61 19.83 -17.45
N SER A 399 -18.75 18.87 -17.16
CA SER A 399 -17.81 18.28 -18.13
C SER A 399 -18.52 17.63 -19.32
N LEU A 400 -19.64 16.94 -19.11
CA LEU A 400 -20.44 16.39 -20.21
C LEU A 400 -21.06 17.49 -21.08
N ILE A 401 -21.55 18.57 -20.49
CA ILE A 401 -22.08 19.73 -21.21
C ILE A 401 -20.97 20.46 -21.98
N GLU A 402 -19.79 20.66 -21.40
CA GLU A 402 -18.64 21.26 -22.08
C GLU A 402 -18.16 20.40 -23.27
N ARG A 403 -18.18 19.07 -23.10
CA ARG A 403 -17.87 18.15 -24.21
C ARG A 403 -18.90 18.26 -25.33
N MET A 404 -20.19 18.38 -25.01
CA MET A 404 -21.25 18.60 -25.99
C MET A 404 -21.09 19.95 -26.73
N GLU A 405 -20.67 21.01 -26.05
CA GLU A 405 -20.33 22.29 -26.70
C GLU A 405 -19.15 22.14 -27.65
N LYS A 406 -18.10 21.46 -27.21
CA LYS A 406 -16.87 21.26 -28.00
C LYS A 406 -17.10 20.38 -29.24
N GLU A 407 -17.97 19.38 -29.14
CA GLU A 407 -18.36 18.50 -30.22
C GLU A 407 -19.49 19.07 -31.11
N GLY A 408 -20.00 20.27 -30.80
CA GLY A 408 -21.00 20.97 -31.59
C GLY A 408 -22.42 20.41 -31.49
N VAL A 409 -22.71 19.63 -30.43
CA VAL A 409 -24.06 19.11 -30.15
C VAL A 409 -24.96 20.23 -29.63
N ILE A 410 -24.40 21.16 -28.83
CA ILE A 410 -25.09 22.32 -28.27
C ILE A 410 -24.26 23.59 -28.46
N SER A 411 -24.90 24.76 -28.48
CA SER A 411 -24.22 26.04 -28.55
C SER A 411 -23.56 26.45 -27.23
N PRO A 412 -22.53 27.31 -27.24
CA PRO A 412 -22.08 27.98 -26.03
C PRO A 412 -23.24 28.70 -25.31
N ALA A 413 -23.12 28.86 -24.00
CA ALA A 413 -24.10 29.57 -23.21
C ALA A 413 -24.22 31.07 -23.65
N ASN A 414 -25.43 31.53 -23.90
CA ASN A 414 -25.67 32.94 -24.17
C ASN A 414 -25.63 33.81 -22.88
N HIS A 415 -25.75 35.12 -22.98
CA HIS A 415 -25.73 36.02 -21.83
C HIS A 415 -26.75 35.71 -20.71
N SER A 416 -27.78 34.90 -21.00
CA SER A 416 -28.79 34.43 -20.03
C SER A 416 -28.54 33.01 -19.55
N GLY A 417 -27.40 32.41 -19.89
CA GLY A 417 -27.01 31.03 -19.50
C GLY A 417 -27.77 29.94 -20.24
N LYS A 418 -28.52 30.28 -21.30
CA LYS A 418 -29.22 29.28 -22.14
C LYS A 418 -28.33 28.78 -23.28
N ARG A 419 -28.43 27.51 -23.60
CA ARG A 419 -27.78 26.82 -24.70
C ARG A 419 -28.82 26.29 -25.68
N GLU A 420 -28.51 26.37 -26.98
CA GLU A 420 -29.35 25.85 -28.04
C GLU A 420 -28.82 24.53 -28.55
N ILE A 421 -29.68 23.63 -28.95
CA ILE A 421 -29.31 22.32 -29.50
C ILE A 421 -29.06 22.49 -30.98
N LEU A 422 -27.87 22.14 -31.43
CA LEU A 422 -27.42 22.34 -32.85
C LEU A 422 -27.62 21.12 -33.70
N VAL A 423 -27.71 19.92 -33.13
CA VAL A 423 -27.88 18.64 -33.81
C VAL A 423 -29.34 18.21 -33.76
N GLY A 424 -29.95 17.90 -34.91
CA GLY A 424 -31.32 17.39 -35.00
C GLY A 424 -32.34 18.35 -35.67
N ASN A 425 -31.88 19.41 -36.31
CA ASN A 425 -32.80 20.36 -37.03
C ASN A 425 -32.81 20.19 -38.57
N ASP A 426 -32.30 19.08 -39.10
CA ASP A 426 -32.41 18.75 -40.54
C ASP A 426 -33.37 17.58 -40.74
N ALA A 427 -34.66 17.87 -40.59
CA ALA A 427 -35.71 17.09 -41.19
C ALA A 427 -36.96 17.97 -41.29
N TYR A 428 -36.99 18.83 -42.32
CA TYR A 428 -38.10 19.14 -43.23
C TYR A 428 -37.64 20.22 -44.19
#